data_015a8e7e9aca92f3016e42dd1fcfe047
#
_entry.id   015a8e7e9aca92f3016e42dd1fcfe047
#
_cell.length_a   1.000
_cell.length_b   1.000
_cell.length_c   1.000
_cell.angle_alpha   90.00
_cell.angle_beta   90.00
_cell.angle_gamma   90.00
#
_symmetry.space_group_name_H-M   'P 1'
#
loop_
_entity.id
_entity.type
_entity.pdbx_description
1 polymer ?
#
loop_
_entity_poly.entity_id
_entity_poly.type
_entity_poly.pdbx_seq_one_letter_code
_entity_poly.pdbx_strand_id
1 'polypeptide(L)'
;MPPEHIGVVITTYNSPLWLAKVLAGYEQQSHRDFTAIIADDGSGDETRAVVDRFRERGILRLEHVWQEDQGFRKCRILNRAIANTACDYLIFTDGDCIPEPNLVATHRRLAAPGYFLSGGYIKLTLPVSESLTEEEIASGIIFDRDWLIARGQPRSHKLWKLLRQPWKQNLLNRMTPAAASWNGMNSSTWTRDLVAVNGFNEDMQYGGLDRELGERLWNYGHKSRQIRFSTVCLHLDHGRGYARPEIWAKNRAIRKAVKRDRSWWASNGIVKSRAAER
;
A
#
# COMPACT_ATOMS: atom_id res chain seq x y z
N MET A 1 -21.02 4.58 -8.52
CA MET A 1 -21.20 5.12 -7.15
C MET A 1 -19.87 5.02 -6.46
N PRO A 2 -19.55 5.88 -5.48
CA PRO A 2 -18.36 5.71 -4.64
C PRO A 2 -18.50 4.43 -3.80
N PRO A 3 -17.39 3.84 -3.31
CA PRO A 3 -17.43 2.70 -2.42
C PRO A 3 -18.15 3.03 -1.10
N GLU A 4 -18.89 2.04 -0.58
CA GLU A 4 -19.64 2.16 0.69
C GLU A 4 -18.77 1.73 1.87
N HIS A 5 -18.05 0.61 1.74
CA HIS A 5 -17.19 0.06 2.77
C HIS A 5 -15.73 0.02 2.29
N ILE A 6 -14.87 0.83 2.91
CA ILE A 6 -13.47 0.95 2.54
C ILE A 6 -12.61 0.21 3.55
N GLY A 7 -11.71 -0.64 3.07
CA GLY A 7 -10.62 -1.22 3.83
C GLY A 7 -9.28 -0.58 3.45
N VAL A 8 -8.45 -0.32 4.44
CA VAL A 8 -7.05 0.06 4.24
C VAL A 8 -6.18 -1.09 4.72
N VAL A 9 -5.58 -1.82 3.78
CA VAL A 9 -4.70 -2.95 4.07
C VAL A 9 -3.28 -2.44 4.29
N ILE A 10 -2.78 -2.57 5.52
CA ILE A 10 -1.48 -2.08 5.99
C ILE A 10 -0.60 -3.30 6.24
N THR A 11 0.43 -3.53 5.39
CA THR A 11 1.33 -4.67 5.58
C THR A 11 2.41 -4.37 6.60
N THR A 12 2.67 -5.28 7.53
CA THR A 12 3.74 -5.13 8.53
C THR A 12 4.48 -6.44 8.76
N TYR A 13 5.73 -6.34 9.20
CA TYR A 13 6.54 -7.43 9.73
C TYR A 13 7.62 -6.88 10.65
N ASN A 14 7.57 -7.21 11.94
CA ASN A 14 8.55 -6.86 12.98
C ASN A 14 9.03 -5.39 12.94
N SER A 15 8.07 -4.46 12.78
CA SER A 15 8.35 -3.03 12.63
C SER A 15 7.44 -2.16 13.52
N PRO A 16 7.42 -2.39 14.85
CA PRO A 16 6.47 -1.74 15.76
C PRO A 16 6.57 -0.22 15.74
N LEU A 17 7.76 0.35 15.68
CA LEU A 17 7.97 1.81 15.67
C LEU A 17 7.42 2.47 14.41
N TRP A 18 7.64 1.87 13.24
CA TRP A 18 7.10 2.41 11.98
C TRP A 18 5.60 2.24 11.91
N LEU A 19 5.08 1.08 12.28
CA LEU A 19 3.64 0.83 12.33
C LEU A 19 2.93 1.84 13.23
N ALA A 20 3.48 2.17 14.40
CA ALA A 20 2.91 3.17 15.30
C ALA A 20 2.78 4.55 14.61
N LYS A 21 3.83 5.01 13.90
CA LYS A 21 3.80 6.27 13.15
C LYS A 21 2.76 6.25 12.01
N VAL A 22 2.63 5.12 11.32
CA VAL A 22 1.65 4.94 10.25
C VAL A 22 0.22 4.98 10.80
N LEU A 23 -0.06 4.26 11.90
CA LEU A 23 -1.38 4.26 12.54
C LEU A 23 -1.76 5.64 13.08
N ALA A 24 -0.80 6.38 13.68
CA ALA A 24 -1.02 7.77 14.08
C ALA A 24 -1.44 8.66 12.88
N GLY A 25 -0.88 8.44 11.69
CA GLY A 25 -1.30 9.10 10.46
C GLY A 25 -2.70 8.70 10.01
N TYR A 26 -3.09 7.44 10.19
CA TYR A 26 -4.44 6.98 9.86
C TYR A 26 -5.48 7.52 10.85
N GLU A 27 -5.15 7.76 12.10
CA GLU A 27 -6.01 8.45 13.06
C GLU A 27 -6.35 9.90 12.62
N GLN A 28 -5.61 10.48 11.69
CA GLN A 28 -5.83 11.85 11.19
C GLN A 28 -6.55 11.93 9.84
N GLN A 29 -7.07 10.82 9.32
CA GLN A 29 -7.77 10.82 8.04
C GLN A 29 -9.04 11.66 8.09
N SER A 30 -9.25 12.51 7.07
CA SER A 30 -10.45 13.36 6.94
C SER A 30 -11.72 12.55 6.68
N HIS A 31 -11.60 11.40 6.01
CA HIS A 31 -12.68 10.41 5.89
C HIS A 31 -12.47 9.34 6.96
N ARG A 32 -13.42 9.25 7.91
CA ARG A 32 -13.31 8.38 9.10
C ARG A 32 -13.95 7.01 8.94
N ASP A 33 -14.85 6.85 7.98
CA ASP A 33 -15.57 5.61 7.77
C ASP A 33 -14.78 4.63 6.89
N PHE A 34 -13.78 3.98 7.52
CA PHE A 34 -12.99 2.91 6.94
C PHE A 34 -12.51 1.94 8.02
N THR A 35 -12.12 0.75 7.61
CA THR A 35 -11.49 -0.25 8.46
C THR A 35 -10.00 -0.33 8.14
N ALA A 36 -9.13 -0.13 9.13
CA ALA A 36 -7.71 -0.40 9.00
C ALA A 36 -7.45 -1.89 9.23
N ILE A 37 -6.97 -2.59 8.22
CA ILE A 37 -6.71 -4.04 8.22
C ILE A 37 -5.19 -4.23 8.26
N ILE A 38 -4.67 -4.61 9.43
CA ILE A 38 -3.25 -4.90 9.60
C ILE A 38 -2.98 -6.29 9.04
N ALA A 39 -2.28 -6.36 7.91
CA ALA A 39 -1.84 -7.59 7.27
C ALA A 39 -0.43 -7.92 7.76
N ASP A 40 -0.33 -8.72 8.81
CA ASP A 40 0.89 -8.99 9.57
C ASP A 40 1.50 -10.34 9.17
N ASP A 41 2.69 -10.28 8.57
CA ASP A 41 3.43 -11.43 8.02
C ASP A 41 4.23 -12.20 9.07
N GLY A 42 3.71 -12.31 10.30
CA GLY A 42 4.30 -13.12 11.37
C GLY A 42 5.13 -12.34 12.37
N SER A 43 4.73 -11.09 12.68
CA SER A 43 5.40 -10.31 13.72
C SER A 43 5.21 -10.89 15.10
N GLY A 44 6.18 -10.58 15.99
CA GLY A 44 6.15 -10.89 17.41
C GLY A 44 5.31 -9.93 18.24
N ASP A 45 5.37 -10.12 19.57
CA ASP A 45 4.51 -9.45 20.56
C ASP A 45 4.65 -7.93 20.57
N GLU A 46 5.82 -7.36 20.25
CA GLU A 46 6.01 -5.92 20.20
C GLU A 46 5.11 -5.24 19.16
N THR A 47 4.96 -5.86 17.97
CA THR A 47 4.06 -5.36 16.94
C THR A 47 2.61 -5.53 17.35
N ARG A 48 2.27 -6.66 17.98
CA ARG A 48 0.92 -6.92 18.53
C ARG A 48 0.55 -5.86 19.56
N ALA A 49 1.47 -5.54 20.49
CA ALA A 49 1.25 -4.51 21.51
C ALA A 49 0.95 -3.12 20.89
N VAL A 50 1.58 -2.78 19.77
CA VAL A 50 1.23 -1.55 19.04
C VAL A 50 -0.19 -1.62 18.50
N VAL A 51 -0.58 -2.72 17.87
CA VAL A 51 -1.95 -2.89 17.34
C VAL A 51 -2.97 -2.79 18.46
N ASP A 52 -2.74 -3.44 19.59
CA ASP A 52 -3.66 -3.44 20.74
C ASP A 52 -3.76 -2.04 21.36
N ARG A 53 -2.65 -1.31 21.51
CA ARG A 53 -2.63 0.09 21.98
C ARG A 53 -3.52 0.99 21.09
N PHE A 54 -3.43 0.89 19.77
CA PHE A 54 -4.25 1.69 18.87
C PHE A 54 -5.71 1.24 18.83
N ARG A 55 -5.98 -0.04 19.07
CA ARG A 55 -7.35 -0.55 19.25
C ARG A 55 -7.99 0.02 20.52
N GLU A 56 -7.25 0.09 21.61
CA GLU A 56 -7.71 0.67 22.89
C GLU A 56 -8.01 2.16 22.79
N ARG A 57 -7.31 2.91 21.93
CA ARG A 57 -7.64 4.33 21.65
C ARG A 57 -9.04 4.50 21.05
N GLY A 58 -9.58 3.50 20.38
CA GLY A 58 -10.93 3.50 19.83
C GLY A 58 -11.18 4.49 18.68
N ILE A 59 -10.13 5.09 18.10
CA ILE A 59 -10.24 6.07 17.02
C ILE A 59 -10.38 5.39 15.65
N LEU A 60 -9.69 4.25 15.47
CA LEU A 60 -9.73 3.45 14.25
C LEU A 60 -10.55 2.18 14.45
N ARG A 61 -11.39 1.83 13.47
CA ARG A 61 -11.82 0.44 13.32
C ARG A 61 -10.64 -0.37 12.86
N LEU A 62 -10.11 -1.29 13.68
CA LEU A 62 -8.85 -1.96 13.48
C LEU A 62 -9.04 -3.47 13.50
N GLU A 63 -8.76 -4.12 12.38
CA GLU A 63 -8.67 -5.57 12.23
C GLU A 63 -7.21 -6.00 12.15
N HIS A 64 -6.85 -7.12 12.79
CA HIS A 64 -5.52 -7.69 12.74
C HIS A 64 -5.58 -9.09 12.14
N VAL A 65 -5.08 -9.21 10.91
CA VAL A 65 -4.91 -10.48 10.19
C VAL A 65 -3.46 -10.88 10.33
N TRP A 66 -3.20 -11.93 11.07
CA TRP A 66 -1.86 -12.43 11.39
C TRP A 66 -1.65 -13.85 10.83
N GLN A 67 -0.44 -14.19 10.49
CA GLN A 67 0.01 -15.54 10.16
C GLN A 67 1.32 -15.86 10.84
N GLU A 68 1.61 -17.15 11.03
CA GLU A 68 2.88 -17.61 11.58
C GLU A 68 4.06 -17.19 10.69
N ASP A 69 5.16 -16.77 11.31
CA ASP A 69 6.40 -16.44 10.59
C ASP A 69 7.02 -17.71 9.95
N GLN A 70 7.06 -17.76 8.66
CA GLN A 70 7.75 -18.77 7.86
C GLN A 70 8.54 -18.09 6.74
N GLY A 71 9.18 -16.98 7.05
CA GLY A 71 9.89 -16.12 6.12
C GLY A 71 8.98 -15.19 5.33
N PHE A 72 9.50 -14.54 4.30
CA PHE A 72 8.77 -13.51 3.54
C PHE A 72 7.58 -14.11 2.77
N ARG A 73 6.37 -13.90 3.27
CA ARG A 73 5.10 -14.36 2.66
C ARG A 73 4.07 -13.23 2.55
N LYS A 74 4.54 -12.04 2.24
CA LYS A 74 3.69 -10.85 2.07
C LYS A 74 2.49 -11.10 1.14
N CYS A 75 2.67 -11.80 0.01
CA CYS A 75 1.57 -12.10 -0.89
C CYS A 75 0.46 -12.90 -0.21
N ARG A 76 0.83 -13.86 0.64
CA ARG A 76 -0.12 -14.72 1.35
C ARG A 76 -0.93 -13.94 2.38
N ILE A 77 -0.28 -13.09 3.18
CA ILE A 77 -1.02 -12.30 4.19
C ILE A 77 -1.94 -11.28 3.52
N LEU A 78 -1.53 -10.69 2.39
CA LEU A 78 -2.38 -9.83 1.59
C LEU A 78 -3.60 -10.57 1.04
N ASN A 79 -3.42 -11.80 0.54
CA ASN A 79 -4.52 -12.63 0.08
C ASN A 79 -5.49 -13.00 1.21
N ARG A 80 -4.97 -13.29 2.41
CA ARG A 80 -5.81 -13.52 3.59
C ARG A 80 -6.62 -12.28 3.97
N ALA A 81 -6.02 -11.10 3.93
CA ALA A 81 -6.73 -9.84 4.17
C ALA A 81 -7.83 -9.61 3.13
N ILE A 82 -7.56 -9.85 1.83
CA ILE A 82 -8.56 -9.73 0.77
C ILE A 82 -9.72 -10.72 0.95
N ALA A 83 -9.41 -11.97 1.29
CA ALA A 83 -10.41 -13.04 1.39
C ALA A 83 -11.32 -12.91 2.62
N ASN A 84 -10.83 -12.29 3.69
CA ASN A 84 -11.55 -12.22 4.97
C ASN A 84 -12.28 -10.88 5.20
N THR A 85 -12.09 -9.88 4.33
CA THR A 85 -12.73 -8.57 4.51
C THR A 85 -14.16 -8.53 3.93
N ALA A 86 -15.02 -7.77 4.60
CA ALA A 86 -16.33 -7.38 4.07
C ALA A 86 -16.30 -6.05 3.28
N CYS A 87 -15.13 -5.41 3.17
CA CYS A 87 -14.99 -4.15 2.45
C CYS A 87 -15.10 -4.37 0.93
N ASP A 88 -15.83 -3.49 0.25
CA ASP A 88 -16.03 -3.55 -1.20
C ASP A 88 -14.89 -2.88 -2.00
N TYR A 89 -14.08 -2.05 -1.35
CA TYR A 89 -12.95 -1.32 -1.93
C TYR A 89 -11.74 -1.36 -1.01
N LEU A 90 -10.56 -1.69 -1.53
CA LEU A 90 -9.34 -1.80 -0.75
C LEU A 90 -8.26 -0.83 -1.21
N ILE A 91 -7.68 -0.14 -0.24
CA ILE A 91 -6.47 0.69 -0.38
C ILE A 91 -5.32 -0.09 0.23
N PHE A 92 -4.21 -0.20 -0.48
CA PHE A 92 -3.00 -0.91 -0.02
C PHE A 92 -1.89 0.07 0.32
N THR A 93 -1.26 -0.18 1.46
CA THR A 93 -0.11 0.57 1.94
C THR A 93 0.83 -0.32 2.73
N ASP A 94 2.08 0.13 2.91
CA ASP A 94 3.05 -0.54 3.76
C ASP A 94 3.05 0.07 5.18
N GLY A 95 3.41 -0.72 6.20
CA GLY A 95 3.49 -0.31 7.60
C GLY A 95 4.64 0.66 7.94
N ASP A 96 5.28 1.18 6.89
CA ASP A 96 6.29 2.24 6.93
C ASP A 96 5.89 3.46 6.07
N CYS A 97 4.62 3.55 5.67
CA CYS A 97 4.11 4.60 4.79
C CYS A 97 3.05 5.45 5.51
N ILE A 98 3.45 6.60 6.06
CA ILE A 98 2.54 7.53 6.75
C ILE A 98 1.62 8.20 5.71
N PRO A 99 0.29 8.07 5.82
CA PRO A 99 -0.65 8.62 4.86
C PRO A 99 -0.82 10.13 5.01
N GLU A 100 -0.97 10.85 3.89
CA GLU A 100 -1.51 12.21 3.90
C GLU A 100 -2.95 12.22 4.47
N PRO A 101 -3.37 13.27 5.22
CA PRO A 101 -4.69 13.31 5.87
C PRO A 101 -5.90 13.09 4.95
N ASN A 102 -5.77 13.36 3.66
CA ASN A 102 -6.82 13.18 2.66
C ASN A 102 -6.69 11.89 1.83
N LEU A 103 -5.82 10.95 2.22
CA LEU A 103 -5.53 9.76 1.41
C LEU A 103 -6.80 8.94 1.17
N VAL A 104 -7.51 8.53 2.23
CA VAL A 104 -8.72 7.69 2.12
C VAL A 104 -9.82 8.44 1.36
N ALA A 105 -10.06 9.71 1.68
CA ALA A 105 -11.06 10.54 0.99
C ALA A 105 -10.75 10.67 -0.51
N THR A 106 -9.48 10.80 -0.88
CA THR A 106 -9.04 10.92 -2.28
C THR A 106 -9.26 9.63 -3.05
N HIS A 107 -8.88 8.48 -2.48
CA HIS A 107 -9.12 7.18 -3.09
C HIS A 107 -10.63 6.93 -3.27
N ARG A 108 -11.45 7.19 -2.24
CA ARG A 108 -12.91 7.08 -2.30
C ARG A 108 -13.52 7.92 -3.42
N ARG A 109 -13.11 9.18 -3.52
CA ARG A 109 -13.63 10.13 -4.53
C ARG A 109 -13.24 9.74 -5.95
N LEU A 110 -12.06 9.16 -6.16
CA LEU A 110 -11.52 8.83 -7.48
C LEU A 110 -11.76 7.38 -7.89
N ALA A 111 -12.30 6.55 -7.00
CA ALA A 111 -12.67 5.17 -7.29
C ALA A 111 -13.64 5.11 -8.49
N ALA A 112 -13.38 4.21 -9.41
CA ALA A 112 -14.25 3.98 -10.57
C ALA A 112 -14.24 2.50 -10.95
N PRO A 113 -15.38 1.92 -11.38
CA PRO A 113 -15.42 0.55 -11.88
C PRO A 113 -14.46 0.36 -13.06
N GLY A 114 -13.76 -0.78 -13.09
CA GLY A 114 -12.79 -1.10 -14.14
C GLY A 114 -11.47 -0.31 -14.06
N TYR A 115 -11.22 0.36 -12.95
CA TYR A 115 -9.97 1.10 -12.72
C TYR A 115 -9.32 0.70 -11.40
N PHE A 116 -8.00 0.62 -11.41
CA PHE A 116 -7.21 0.74 -10.19
C PHE A 116 -6.51 2.09 -10.13
N LEU A 117 -6.30 2.60 -8.93
CA LEU A 117 -5.63 3.88 -8.68
C LEU A 117 -4.17 3.65 -8.27
N SER A 118 -3.28 4.52 -8.73
CA SER A 118 -1.85 4.52 -8.38
C SER A 118 -1.46 5.87 -7.80
N GLY A 119 -1.29 5.92 -6.48
CA GLY A 119 -0.93 7.12 -5.74
C GLY A 119 0.57 7.38 -5.69
N GLY A 120 0.95 8.45 -5.01
CA GLY A 120 2.32 8.88 -4.84
C GLY A 120 2.94 8.44 -3.52
N TYR A 121 4.26 8.45 -3.47
CA TYR A 121 5.02 8.36 -2.23
C TYR A 121 6.27 9.21 -2.31
N ILE A 122 6.79 9.60 -1.16
CA ILE A 122 8.07 10.31 -0.99
C ILE A 122 8.88 9.50 0.02
N LYS A 123 10.09 9.09 -0.37
CA LYS A 123 11.03 8.46 0.56
C LYS A 123 11.68 9.54 1.42
N LEU A 124 11.56 9.38 2.72
CA LEU A 124 12.32 10.17 3.69
C LEU A 124 13.72 9.58 3.85
N THR A 125 14.63 10.37 4.38
CA THR A 125 15.93 9.88 4.86
C THR A 125 15.76 9.21 6.22
N LEU A 126 16.68 8.32 6.60
CA LEU A 126 16.61 7.64 7.89
C LEU A 126 16.57 8.62 9.08
N PRO A 127 17.45 9.66 9.17
CA PRO A 127 17.38 10.61 10.27
C PRO A 127 16.04 11.34 10.36
N VAL A 128 15.45 11.73 9.23
CA VAL A 128 14.10 12.35 9.22
C VAL A 128 13.06 11.35 9.68
N SER A 129 13.10 10.10 9.17
CA SER A 129 12.15 9.05 9.52
C SER A 129 12.14 8.75 11.03
N GLU A 130 13.30 8.68 11.64
CA GLU A 130 13.47 8.42 13.09
C GLU A 130 12.97 9.59 13.93
N SER A 131 13.24 10.83 13.51
CA SER A 131 12.94 12.04 14.27
C SER A 131 11.45 12.41 14.34
N LEU A 132 10.59 11.85 13.47
CA LEU A 132 9.16 12.18 13.47
C LEU A 132 8.47 11.72 14.75
N THR A 133 7.73 12.61 15.39
CA THR A 133 6.91 12.30 16.58
C THR A 133 5.44 12.07 16.21
N GLU A 134 4.68 11.43 17.11
CA GLU A 134 3.23 11.25 16.91
C GLU A 134 2.50 12.60 16.83
N GLU A 135 2.93 13.63 17.59
CA GLU A 135 2.36 14.99 17.59
C GLU A 135 2.59 15.70 16.25
N GLU A 136 3.80 15.59 15.69
CA GLU A 136 4.12 16.16 14.38
C GLU A 136 3.31 15.48 13.26
N ILE A 137 3.10 14.16 13.36
CA ILE A 137 2.25 13.40 12.46
C ILE A 137 0.79 13.85 12.60
N ALA A 138 0.29 13.97 13.83
CA ALA A 138 -1.08 14.36 14.13
C ALA A 138 -1.40 15.79 13.65
N SER A 139 -0.45 16.71 13.74
CA SER A 139 -0.59 18.08 13.24
C SER A 139 -0.60 18.17 11.70
N GLY A 140 -0.11 17.14 11.01
CA GLY A 140 0.06 17.12 9.56
C GLY A 140 1.20 17.99 9.03
N ILE A 141 2.01 18.61 9.91
CA ILE A 141 3.14 19.45 9.52
C ILE A 141 4.18 18.69 8.70
N ILE A 142 4.29 17.38 8.91
CA ILE A 142 5.19 16.49 8.17
C ILE A 142 4.94 16.48 6.65
N PHE A 143 3.76 16.93 6.19
CA PHE A 143 3.43 17.09 4.77
C PHE A 143 3.69 18.51 4.24
N ASP A 144 4.34 19.38 5.04
CA ASP A 144 4.86 20.64 4.56
C ASP A 144 6.26 20.46 3.97
N ARG A 145 6.43 20.94 2.74
CA ARG A 145 7.68 20.76 1.99
C ARG A 145 8.86 21.48 2.66
N ASP A 146 8.65 22.69 3.09
CA ASP A 146 9.74 23.53 3.61
C ASP A 146 10.11 23.08 5.02
N TRP A 147 9.14 22.61 5.80
CA TRP A 147 9.37 21.95 7.07
C TRP A 147 10.21 20.68 6.93
N LEU A 148 9.90 19.79 5.95
CA LEU A 148 10.69 18.60 5.69
C LEU A 148 12.14 18.95 5.32
N ILE A 149 12.34 19.99 4.48
CA ILE A 149 13.66 20.45 4.10
C ILE A 149 14.43 20.99 5.32
N ALA A 150 13.78 21.74 6.20
CA ALA A 150 14.38 22.24 7.43
C ALA A 150 14.77 21.10 8.40
N ARG A 151 14.06 19.96 8.34
CA ARG A 151 14.40 18.73 9.10
C ARG A 151 15.51 17.89 8.45
N GLY A 152 16.10 18.30 7.33
CA GLY A 152 17.19 17.59 6.67
C GLY A 152 16.76 16.69 5.49
N GLN A 153 15.50 16.75 5.05
CA GLN A 153 15.09 16.07 3.83
C GLN A 153 15.72 16.76 2.61
N PRO A 154 16.47 16.07 1.75
CA PRO A 154 17.07 16.66 0.57
C PRO A 154 16.04 17.28 -0.38
N ARG A 155 16.36 18.44 -0.94
CA ARG A 155 15.56 19.07 -1.99
C ARG A 155 15.52 18.17 -3.22
N SER A 156 14.30 17.87 -3.67
CA SER A 156 14.11 17.04 -4.87
C SER A 156 12.78 17.39 -5.57
N HIS A 157 12.71 17.14 -6.88
CA HIS A 157 11.46 17.28 -7.64
C HIS A 157 10.33 16.39 -7.11
N LYS A 158 10.65 15.33 -6.36
CA LYS A 158 9.64 14.44 -5.77
C LYS A 158 8.80 15.15 -4.71
N LEU A 159 9.31 16.20 -4.06
CA LEU A 159 8.58 17.02 -3.09
C LEU A 159 7.46 17.85 -3.74
N TRP A 160 7.41 17.98 -5.06
CA TRP A 160 6.29 18.59 -5.77
C TRP A 160 4.98 17.80 -5.61
N LYS A 161 5.03 16.56 -5.16
CA LYS A 161 3.83 15.78 -4.81
C LYS A 161 3.09 16.33 -3.58
N LEU A 162 3.75 17.17 -2.78
CA LEU A 162 3.15 17.86 -1.62
C LEU A 162 2.38 19.14 -2.00
N LEU A 163 2.15 19.38 -3.29
CA LEU A 163 1.35 20.52 -3.76
C LEU A 163 -0.10 20.41 -3.28
N ARG A 164 -0.62 21.49 -2.70
CA ARG A 164 -1.98 21.51 -2.11
C ARG A 164 -3.07 22.03 -3.08
N GLN A 165 -2.71 22.51 -4.27
CA GLN A 165 -3.68 23.10 -5.22
C GLN A 165 -4.29 22.00 -6.11
N PRO A 166 -5.62 21.70 -6.00
CA PRO A 166 -6.25 20.59 -6.72
C PRO A 166 -6.12 20.67 -8.25
N TRP A 167 -6.21 21.87 -8.82
CA TRP A 167 -6.08 22.05 -10.27
C TRP A 167 -4.66 21.74 -10.77
N LYS A 168 -3.62 22.12 -10.01
CA LYS A 168 -2.22 21.76 -10.34
C LYS A 168 -2.00 20.24 -10.20
N GLN A 169 -2.54 19.63 -9.14
CA GLN A 169 -2.48 18.19 -8.95
C GLN A 169 -3.09 17.44 -10.14
N ASN A 170 -4.29 17.85 -10.59
CA ASN A 170 -4.96 17.25 -11.74
C ASN A 170 -4.15 17.41 -13.03
N LEU A 171 -3.60 18.61 -13.27
CA LEU A 171 -2.76 18.86 -14.43
C LEU A 171 -1.52 17.95 -14.41
N LEU A 172 -0.78 17.90 -13.30
CA LEU A 172 0.42 17.09 -13.16
C LEU A 172 0.14 15.59 -13.25
N ASN A 173 -1.00 15.10 -12.73
CA ASN A 173 -1.40 13.71 -12.90
C ASN A 173 -1.63 13.33 -14.37
N ARG A 174 -2.13 14.28 -15.18
CA ARG A 174 -2.34 14.08 -16.62
C ARG A 174 -1.04 14.18 -17.43
N MET A 175 -0.14 15.08 -17.04
CA MET A 175 1.10 15.35 -17.76
C MET A 175 2.24 14.38 -17.40
N THR A 176 2.15 13.65 -16.29
CA THR A 176 3.23 12.77 -15.87
C THR A 176 3.43 11.62 -16.87
N PRO A 177 4.65 11.40 -17.39
CA PRO A 177 4.94 10.30 -18.32
C PRO A 177 5.01 8.94 -17.62
N ALA A 178 4.99 8.91 -16.29
CA ALA A 178 5.10 7.68 -15.53
C ALA A 178 3.82 6.86 -15.64
N ALA A 179 3.95 5.60 -16.01
CA ALA A 179 2.84 4.66 -16.03
C ALA A 179 2.21 4.53 -14.63
N ALA A 180 0.88 4.51 -14.59
CA ALA A 180 0.12 4.25 -13.37
C ALA A 180 0.17 2.75 -13.05
N SER A 181 1.32 2.24 -12.63
CA SER A 181 1.48 0.84 -12.22
C SER A 181 1.02 0.66 -10.78
N TRP A 182 0.54 -0.54 -10.45
CA TRP A 182 0.27 -0.88 -9.06
C TRP A 182 1.55 -0.75 -8.21
N ASN A 183 1.43 -0.15 -7.03
CA ASN A 183 2.50 -0.07 -6.04
C ASN A 183 1.92 -0.37 -4.66
N GLY A 184 2.62 -1.13 -3.84
CA GLY A 184 2.15 -1.57 -2.53
C GLY A 184 2.01 -0.46 -1.48
N MET A 185 2.55 0.74 -1.77
CA MET A 185 2.59 1.84 -0.82
C MET A 185 1.35 2.75 -0.91
N ASN A 186 0.68 2.81 -2.07
CA ASN A 186 -0.44 3.72 -2.30
C ASN A 186 -1.18 3.33 -3.58
N SER A 187 -1.91 2.23 -3.55
CA SER A 187 -2.77 1.80 -4.65
C SER A 187 -4.09 1.27 -4.14
N SER A 188 -5.13 1.30 -4.98
CA SER A 188 -6.45 0.82 -4.59
C SER A 188 -7.26 0.30 -5.77
N THR A 189 -8.18 -0.62 -5.49
CA THR A 189 -9.19 -1.11 -6.44
C THR A 189 -10.35 -1.77 -5.68
N TRP A 190 -11.37 -2.20 -6.41
CA TRP A 190 -12.50 -2.95 -5.87
C TRP A 190 -12.07 -4.35 -5.43
N THR A 191 -12.56 -4.81 -4.29
CA THR A 191 -12.25 -6.14 -3.75
C THR A 191 -12.61 -7.25 -4.73
N ARG A 192 -13.76 -7.13 -5.41
CA ARG A 192 -14.18 -8.06 -6.47
C ARG A 192 -13.17 -8.19 -7.61
N ASP A 193 -12.47 -7.09 -7.96
CA ASP A 193 -11.47 -7.08 -9.03
C ASP A 193 -10.20 -7.83 -8.63
N LEU A 194 -9.82 -7.73 -7.34
CA LEU A 194 -8.72 -8.53 -6.77
C LEU A 194 -9.06 -10.01 -6.74
N VAL A 195 -10.30 -10.34 -6.33
CA VAL A 195 -10.77 -11.73 -6.32
C VAL A 195 -10.84 -12.29 -7.74
N ALA A 196 -11.31 -11.49 -8.72
CA ALA A 196 -11.40 -11.88 -10.12
C ALA A 196 -10.04 -12.24 -10.74
N VAL A 197 -8.94 -11.64 -10.26
CA VAL A 197 -7.58 -11.98 -10.71
C VAL A 197 -6.86 -12.94 -9.75
N ASN A 198 -7.59 -13.51 -8.77
CA ASN A 198 -7.08 -14.42 -7.75
C ASN A 198 -6.03 -13.80 -6.81
N GLY A 199 -6.13 -12.51 -6.50
CA GLY A 199 -5.26 -11.83 -5.54
C GLY A 199 -3.80 -11.73 -5.99
N PHE A 200 -2.89 -11.71 -5.01
CA PHE A 200 -1.44 -11.69 -5.23
C PHE A 200 -0.90 -13.09 -5.53
N ASN A 201 0.12 -13.18 -6.36
CA ASN A 201 0.80 -14.44 -6.67
C ASN A 201 1.76 -14.81 -5.53
N GLU A 202 1.45 -15.88 -4.78
CA GLU A 202 2.24 -16.33 -3.62
C GLU A 202 3.57 -17.02 -4.00
N ASP A 203 3.81 -17.31 -5.28
CA ASP A 203 5.11 -17.75 -5.76
C ASP A 203 6.15 -16.64 -5.79
N MET A 204 5.71 -15.39 -5.63
CA MET A 204 6.56 -14.22 -5.59
C MET A 204 6.93 -13.83 -4.15
N GLN A 205 8.19 -13.50 -3.99
CA GLN A 205 8.72 -12.89 -2.78
C GLN A 205 9.06 -11.42 -3.05
N TYR A 206 10.01 -10.85 -2.29
CA TYR A 206 10.39 -9.45 -2.41
C TYR A 206 10.84 -9.06 -3.82
N GLY A 207 10.24 -7.98 -4.33
CA GLY A 207 10.63 -7.35 -5.59
C GLY A 207 9.70 -7.64 -6.77
N GLY A 208 8.84 -6.68 -7.09
CA GLY A 208 7.99 -6.69 -8.28
C GLY A 208 6.65 -7.38 -8.14
N LEU A 209 6.30 -7.91 -6.97
CA LEU A 209 4.99 -8.54 -6.68
C LEU A 209 3.81 -7.57 -6.94
N ASP A 210 3.97 -6.32 -6.55
CA ASP A 210 2.98 -5.27 -6.76
C ASP A 210 2.74 -5.01 -8.25
N ARG A 211 3.84 -4.89 -9.02
CA ARG A 211 3.74 -4.66 -10.47
C ARG A 211 3.12 -5.85 -11.20
N GLU A 212 3.37 -7.06 -10.72
CA GLU A 212 2.79 -8.29 -11.28
C GLU A 212 1.26 -8.29 -11.14
N LEU A 213 0.74 -7.95 -9.95
CA LEU A 213 -0.71 -7.78 -9.76
C LEU A 213 -1.29 -6.73 -10.72
N GLY A 214 -0.62 -5.56 -10.84
CA GLY A 214 -1.06 -4.52 -11.77
C GLY A 214 -1.05 -4.97 -13.24
N GLU A 215 -0.06 -5.78 -13.63
CA GLU A 215 0.03 -6.37 -14.98
C GLU A 215 -1.14 -7.35 -15.23
N ARG A 216 -1.52 -8.16 -14.22
CA ARG A 216 -2.70 -9.04 -14.34
C ARG A 216 -4.01 -8.28 -14.36
N LEU A 217 -4.16 -7.20 -13.59
CA LEU A 217 -5.33 -6.34 -13.67
C LEU A 217 -5.48 -5.71 -15.07
N TRP A 218 -4.37 -5.26 -15.68
CA TRP A 218 -4.40 -4.78 -17.07
C TRP A 218 -4.79 -5.88 -18.06
N ASN A 219 -4.24 -7.09 -17.90
CA ASN A 219 -4.59 -8.23 -18.75
C ASN A 219 -6.06 -8.65 -18.61
N TYR A 220 -6.65 -8.46 -17.41
CA TYR A 220 -8.06 -8.68 -17.14
C TYR A 220 -8.99 -7.62 -17.78
N GLY A 221 -8.39 -6.54 -18.31
CA GLY A 221 -9.12 -5.47 -18.98
C GLY A 221 -9.32 -4.20 -18.16
N HIS A 222 -8.75 -4.13 -16.97
CA HIS A 222 -8.80 -2.92 -16.14
C HIS A 222 -7.90 -1.83 -16.70
N LYS A 223 -8.27 -0.58 -16.45
CA LYS A 223 -7.44 0.59 -16.69
C LYS A 223 -6.78 1.04 -15.39
N SER A 224 -5.72 1.80 -15.50
CA SER A 224 -5.08 2.44 -14.35
C SER A 224 -5.23 3.95 -14.41
N ARG A 225 -5.35 4.59 -13.23
CA ARG A 225 -5.39 6.04 -13.11
C ARG A 225 -4.27 6.53 -12.20
N GLN A 226 -3.47 7.44 -12.73
CA GLN A 226 -2.43 8.09 -11.95
C GLN A 226 -3.03 9.16 -11.04
N ILE A 227 -2.76 9.06 -9.73
CA ILE A 227 -3.22 10.02 -8.72
C ILE A 227 -2.08 10.49 -7.79
N ARG A 228 -0.82 10.33 -8.23
CA ARG A 228 0.39 10.57 -7.41
C ARG A 228 0.58 11.99 -6.89
N PHE A 229 -0.10 12.97 -7.51
CA PHE A 229 -0.10 14.35 -7.04
C PHE A 229 -1.37 14.71 -6.27
N SER A 230 -2.39 13.84 -6.29
CA SER A 230 -3.64 14.02 -5.53
C SER A 230 -3.60 13.41 -4.14
N THR A 231 -2.76 12.41 -3.94
CA THR A 231 -2.51 11.81 -2.62
C THR A 231 -1.11 11.19 -2.57
N VAL A 232 -0.48 11.34 -1.41
CA VAL A 232 0.89 10.89 -1.19
C VAL A 232 1.02 10.26 0.19
N CYS A 233 1.93 9.29 0.33
CA CYS A 233 2.41 8.84 1.62
C CYS A 233 3.91 9.16 1.78
N LEU A 234 4.34 9.36 3.02
CA LEU A 234 5.75 9.50 3.38
C LEU A 234 6.27 8.12 3.77
N HIS A 235 7.18 7.59 2.94
CA HIS A 235 7.80 6.30 3.19
C HIS A 235 9.01 6.48 4.09
N LEU A 236 8.92 5.95 5.29
CA LEU A 236 9.99 5.91 6.27
C LEU A 236 11.15 5.04 5.75
N ASP A 237 12.38 5.48 5.95
CA ASP A 237 13.55 4.72 5.50
C ASP A 237 13.88 3.60 6.49
N HIS A 238 14.30 2.47 5.96
CA HIS A 238 14.71 1.29 6.74
C HIS A 238 15.66 0.40 5.93
N GLY A 239 16.42 -0.45 6.63
CA GLY A 239 17.27 -1.47 6.02
C GLY A 239 16.46 -2.51 5.24
N ARG A 240 17.04 -3.09 4.17
CA ARG A 240 16.41 -4.07 3.28
C ARG A 240 17.22 -5.36 3.18
N GLY A 241 17.48 -6.02 4.32
CA GLY A 241 18.30 -7.23 4.37
C GLY A 241 17.74 -8.47 3.65
N TYR A 242 16.48 -8.40 3.21
CA TYR A 242 15.77 -9.49 2.53
C TYR A 242 15.88 -9.47 0.98
N ALA A 243 16.55 -8.47 0.39
CA ALA A 243 16.71 -8.36 -1.06
C ALA A 243 17.80 -9.33 -1.55
N ARG A 244 17.42 -10.36 -2.34
CA ARG A 244 18.33 -11.37 -2.92
C ARG A 244 18.27 -11.37 -4.45
N PRO A 245 19.40 -11.41 -5.16
CA PRO A 245 19.43 -11.39 -6.62
C PRO A 245 18.64 -12.52 -7.29
N GLU A 246 18.66 -13.72 -6.70
CA GLU A 246 17.95 -14.90 -7.22
C GLU A 246 16.43 -14.70 -7.18
N ILE A 247 15.93 -14.13 -6.09
CA ILE A 247 14.51 -13.79 -5.92
C ILE A 247 14.08 -12.77 -7.00
N TRP A 248 14.90 -11.74 -7.24
CA TRP A 248 14.65 -10.77 -8.29
C TRP A 248 14.63 -11.39 -9.68
N ALA A 249 15.51 -12.36 -9.96
CA ALA A 249 15.55 -13.09 -11.24
C ALA A 249 14.28 -13.92 -11.43
N LYS A 250 13.86 -14.68 -10.40
CA LYS A 250 12.62 -15.46 -10.38
C LYS A 250 11.40 -14.56 -10.63
N ASN A 251 11.26 -13.49 -9.86
CA ASN A 251 10.14 -12.59 -9.98
C ASN A 251 10.07 -11.90 -11.36
N ARG A 252 11.22 -11.54 -11.95
CA ARG A 252 11.27 -11.04 -13.34
C ARG A 252 10.82 -12.07 -14.35
N ALA A 253 11.16 -13.34 -14.17
CA ALA A 253 10.72 -14.41 -15.06
C ALA A 253 9.19 -14.59 -15.00
N ILE A 254 8.60 -14.61 -13.79
CA ILE A 254 7.14 -14.66 -13.57
C ILE A 254 6.46 -13.50 -14.31
N ARG A 255 6.89 -12.25 -14.07
CA ARG A 255 6.31 -11.07 -14.70
C ARG A 255 6.46 -11.08 -16.24
N LYS A 256 7.59 -11.59 -16.75
CA LYS A 256 7.80 -11.75 -18.19
C LYS A 256 6.81 -12.75 -18.79
N ALA A 257 6.53 -13.86 -18.09
CA ALA A 257 5.51 -14.83 -18.49
C ALA A 257 4.10 -14.22 -18.47
N VAL A 258 3.71 -13.53 -17.40
CA VAL A 258 2.42 -12.83 -17.29
C VAL A 258 2.18 -11.89 -18.46
N LYS A 259 3.18 -11.12 -18.87
CA LYS A 259 3.07 -10.20 -20.01
C LYS A 259 2.99 -10.92 -21.37
N ARG A 260 3.82 -11.95 -21.58
CA ARG A 260 3.86 -12.72 -22.82
C ARG A 260 2.56 -13.44 -23.07
N ASP A 261 2.04 -14.12 -22.03
CA ASP A 261 0.90 -15.02 -22.12
C ASP A 261 -0.44 -14.28 -21.86
N ARG A 262 -0.37 -12.98 -21.56
CA ARG A 262 -1.51 -12.14 -21.16
C ARG A 262 -2.37 -12.79 -20.08
N SER A 263 -1.73 -13.56 -19.19
CA SER A 263 -2.41 -14.21 -18.09
C SER A 263 -2.91 -13.16 -17.08
N TRP A 264 -4.12 -13.34 -16.59
CA TRP A 264 -4.75 -12.46 -15.60
C TRP A 264 -5.05 -13.17 -14.29
N TRP A 265 -5.03 -14.48 -14.26
CA TRP A 265 -5.28 -15.31 -13.07
C TRP A 265 -3.96 -15.74 -12.43
N ALA A 266 -3.80 -15.54 -11.11
CA ALA A 266 -2.67 -16.10 -10.37
C ALA A 266 -2.92 -17.58 -10.09
N SER A 267 -2.05 -18.47 -10.54
CA SER A 267 -2.18 -19.92 -10.30
C SER A 267 -2.06 -20.27 -8.81
N ASN A 268 -1.27 -19.50 -8.06
CA ASN A 268 -1.08 -19.62 -6.63
C ASN A 268 -1.49 -18.32 -5.92
N GLY A 269 -2.79 -18.04 -5.90
CA GLY A 269 -3.38 -16.83 -5.31
C GLY A 269 -4.26 -17.15 -4.09
N ILE A 270 -5.39 -16.44 -3.97
CA ILE A 270 -6.41 -16.66 -2.93
C ILE A 270 -6.93 -18.10 -3.00
N VAL A 271 -7.34 -18.53 -4.19
CA VAL A 271 -7.70 -19.90 -4.47
C VAL A 271 -6.48 -20.63 -5.02
N LYS A 272 -6.09 -21.73 -4.38
CA LYS A 272 -5.01 -22.56 -4.87
C LYS A 272 -5.54 -23.40 -6.03
N SER A 273 -4.95 -23.25 -7.22
CA SER A 273 -5.24 -24.20 -8.28
C SER A 273 -4.84 -25.59 -7.74
N ARG A 274 -5.73 -26.55 -7.85
CA ARG A 274 -5.38 -27.97 -7.64
C ARG A 274 -4.44 -28.40 -8.79
N ALA A 275 -3.23 -27.87 -8.78
CA ALA A 275 -2.16 -28.30 -9.67
C ALA A 275 -1.54 -29.55 -9.05
N ALA A 276 -2.01 -30.69 -9.58
CA ALA A 276 -1.24 -31.91 -9.70
C ALA A 276 -0.66 -32.50 -8.42
N GLU A 277 -1.51 -33.10 -7.63
CA GLU A 277 -1.20 -34.47 -7.18
C GLU A 277 -1.22 -35.35 -8.44
N ARG A 278 -0.09 -35.39 -9.17
CA ARG A 278 0.26 -36.43 -10.14
C ARG A 278 1.77 -36.68 -10.09
#